data_ddcbc36d3a566ac83847fdc22e9f5553
#
_entry.id   ddcbc36d3a566ac83847fdc22e9f5553
#
_cell.length_a   1.000
_cell.length_b   1.000
_cell.length_c   1.000
_cell.angle_alpha   90.00
_cell.angle_beta   90.00
_cell.angle_gamma   90.00
#
_symmetry.space_group_name_H-M   'P 1'
#
loop_
_entity.id
_entity.type
_entity.pdbx_description
1 polymer ?
#
loop_
_entity_poly.entity_id
_entity_poly.type
_entity_poly.pdbx_seq_one_letter_code
_entity_poly.pdbx_strand_id
1 'polypeptide(L)'
;MKYSLKFCLVLWTLAGAMTVRAQMPQPPEIAARSYLLLDVTANQVLAAKDPDMSVEPASLTKLMTAYLVFEALRANKIDLQQKLPVSTRAWKMPGSRMFIEPKMQVPVEDLIKGMIVQSGNDATMALAEGVGGSAERFVEMMNAQAKALGMKNTQYKNPEGLTEAGHTTTARDLSTLAMRLMRDFPNELGYYAIKKYRYPGTPEANGNNRNLLLFRDPTVDGLKTGHTDAAGYCLVASAKRDFPNVGTRRLLSIVLGTESENARANETQKLLNWGYSAFDAVKLFEAAQPVATPKIWKGKADTVALGSPTPLVVAVPAGSASQLKTQVVRPDPLVAPVVKGQPLGTLKVMRGEEALLNVPLVALKDVEQAGVFGQAWDALRLWIK
;
A
#
# COMPACT_ATOMS: atom_id res chain seq x y z
N MET A 1 38.04 -75.29 27.41
CA MET A 1 38.18 -73.82 27.50
C MET A 1 37.23 -73.19 26.50
N LYS A 2 36.12 -72.60 27.02
CA LYS A 2 35.08 -71.91 26.20
C LYS A 2 35.24 -70.42 26.38
N TYR A 3 35.58 -69.72 25.30
CA TYR A 3 35.58 -68.24 25.28
C TYR A 3 34.22 -67.71 24.76
N SER A 4 33.52 -67.03 25.63
CA SER A 4 32.25 -66.37 25.33
C SER A 4 32.53 -64.90 24.88
N LEU A 5 32.26 -64.62 23.60
CA LEU A 5 32.40 -63.25 23.00
C LEU A 5 31.11 -62.52 23.25
N LYS A 6 31.17 -61.49 24.12
CA LYS A 6 30.02 -60.54 24.33
C LYS A 6 30.09 -59.46 23.29
N PHE A 7 29.10 -59.47 22.40
CA PHE A 7 28.88 -58.44 21.40
C PHE A 7 28.09 -57.29 22.05
N CYS A 8 28.73 -56.14 22.29
CA CYS A 8 28.03 -54.91 22.71
C CYS A 8 27.46 -54.21 21.50
N LEU A 9 26.14 -54.26 21.36
CA LEU A 9 25.40 -53.49 20.34
C LEU A 9 25.22 -52.04 20.85
N VAL A 10 25.97 -51.09 20.29
CA VAL A 10 25.77 -49.66 20.56
C VAL A 10 24.72 -49.16 19.61
N LEU A 11 23.49 -48.95 20.10
CA LEU A 11 22.44 -48.24 19.38
C LEU A 11 22.77 -46.75 19.34
N TRP A 12 23.19 -46.24 18.19
CA TRP A 12 23.22 -44.82 17.91
C TRP A 12 21.80 -44.34 17.57
N THR A 13 21.12 -43.67 18.50
CA THR A 13 19.89 -42.95 18.23
C THR A 13 20.25 -41.68 17.50
N LEU A 14 20.07 -41.65 16.17
CA LEU A 14 20.06 -40.40 15.39
C LEU A 14 18.81 -39.62 15.82
N ALA A 15 18.97 -38.68 16.75
CA ALA A 15 18.01 -37.62 16.98
C ALA A 15 18.05 -36.66 15.77
N GLY A 16 17.25 -36.94 14.74
CA GLY A 16 17.05 -36.05 13.65
C GLY A 16 16.40 -34.75 14.19
N ALA A 17 17.16 -33.67 14.27
CA ALA A 17 16.61 -32.33 14.51
C ALA A 17 15.68 -32.03 13.34
N MET A 18 14.37 -32.29 13.52
CA MET A 18 13.35 -31.73 12.63
C MET A 18 13.43 -30.21 12.74
N THR A 19 14.02 -29.58 11.75
CA THR A 19 13.90 -28.14 11.58
C THR A 19 12.42 -27.86 11.32
N VAL A 20 11.70 -27.44 12.37
CA VAL A 20 10.34 -26.92 12.24
C VAL A 20 10.49 -25.63 11.42
N ARG A 21 10.33 -25.73 10.12
CA ARG A 21 10.09 -24.55 9.28
C ARG A 21 8.81 -23.93 9.79
N ALA A 22 8.90 -22.74 10.39
CA ALA A 22 7.72 -21.99 10.77
C ALA A 22 6.91 -21.72 9.49
N GLN A 23 5.83 -22.48 9.34
CA GLN A 23 4.95 -22.38 8.17
C GLN A 23 4.32 -21.00 8.15
N MET A 24 4.27 -20.36 6.98
CA MET A 24 3.56 -19.08 6.84
C MET A 24 2.08 -19.29 7.23
N PRO A 25 1.50 -18.38 8.04
CA PRO A 25 0.10 -18.47 8.40
C PRO A 25 -0.77 -18.56 7.14
N GLN A 26 -1.66 -19.55 7.12
CA GLN A 26 -2.61 -19.69 6.01
C GLN A 26 -3.77 -18.73 6.24
N PRO A 27 -4.16 -17.92 5.22
CA PRO A 27 -5.33 -17.07 5.33
C PRO A 27 -6.60 -17.93 5.47
N PRO A 28 -7.64 -17.43 6.15
CA PRO A 28 -8.93 -18.09 6.15
C PRO A 28 -9.50 -18.14 4.73
N GLU A 29 -10.41 -19.06 4.49
CA GLU A 29 -11.15 -19.06 3.24
C GLU A 29 -11.92 -17.75 3.08
N ILE A 30 -11.66 -17.04 1.99
CA ILE A 30 -12.29 -15.76 1.61
C ILE A 30 -13.14 -16.00 0.38
N ALA A 31 -14.46 -15.83 0.52
CA ALA A 31 -15.44 -16.00 -0.54
C ALA A 31 -15.43 -14.80 -1.51
N ALA A 32 -14.33 -14.67 -2.26
CA ALA A 32 -14.10 -13.63 -3.25
C ALA A 32 -13.41 -14.21 -4.49
N ARG A 33 -13.60 -13.58 -5.65
CA ARG A 33 -12.88 -13.97 -6.87
C ARG A 33 -11.39 -13.68 -6.77
N SER A 34 -11.03 -12.52 -6.25
CA SER A 34 -9.65 -12.10 -6.03
C SER A 34 -9.55 -11.30 -4.73
N TYR A 35 -8.43 -11.42 -4.03
CA TYR A 35 -8.12 -10.55 -2.89
C TYR A 35 -6.62 -10.33 -2.72
N LEU A 36 -6.29 -9.25 -2.00
CA LEU A 36 -4.95 -8.95 -1.53
C LEU A 36 -5.03 -8.26 -0.16
N LEU A 37 -4.23 -8.73 0.78
CA LEU A 37 -4.00 -8.07 2.07
C LEU A 37 -2.57 -7.58 2.14
N LEU A 38 -2.40 -6.28 2.36
CA LEU A 38 -1.11 -5.60 2.46
C LEU A 38 -0.95 -5.00 3.86
N ASP A 39 0.18 -5.26 4.48
CA ASP A 39 0.66 -4.47 5.60
C ASP A 39 1.32 -3.20 5.04
N VAL A 40 0.63 -2.07 5.18
CA VAL A 40 1.10 -0.77 4.68
C VAL A 40 2.30 -0.28 5.50
N THR A 41 2.31 -0.59 6.82
CA THR A 41 3.39 -0.17 7.73
C THR A 41 4.69 -0.91 7.44
N ALA A 42 4.60 -2.21 7.14
CA ALA A 42 5.76 -3.05 6.77
C ALA A 42 6.02 -3.07 5.25
N ASN A 43 5.10 -2.56 4.44
CA ASN A 43 5.11 -2.66 2.97
C ASN A 43 5.24 -4.11 2.48
N GLN A 44 4.46 -5.04 3.08
CA GLN A 44 4.50 -6.47 2.78
C GLN A 44 3.12 -7.02 2.47
N VAL A 45 3.01 -7.83 1.39
CA VAL A 45 1.80 -8.61 1.10
C VAL A 45 1.73 -9.77 2.09
N LEU A 46 0.67 -9.84 2.89
CA LEU A 46 0.46 -10.89 3.89
C LEU A 46 -0.30 -12.08 3.31
N ALA A 47 -1.24 -11.82 2.41
CA ALA A 47 -2.01 -12.84 1.70
C ALA A 47 -2.51 -12.30 0.37
N ALA A 48 -2.66 -13.20 -0.60
CA ALA A 48 -3.28 -12.88 -1.88
C ALA A 48 -3.88 -14.14 -2.51
N LYS A 49 -4.96 -13.95 -3.28
CA LYS A 49 -5.54 -14.94 -4.19
C LYS A 49 -5.80 -14.25 -5.52
N ASP A 50 -5.23 -14.77 -6.59
CA ASP A 50 -5.37 -14.23 -7.95
C ASP A 50 -5.23 -12.70 -8.04
N PRO A 51 -4.18 -12.08 -7.41
CA PRO A 51 -4.08 -10.64 -7.26
C PRO A 51 -3.91 -9.90 -8.60
N ASP A 52 -3.54 -10.59 -9.65
CA ASP A 52 -3.32 -10.07 -11.00
C ASP A 52 -4.47 -10.44 -11.97
N MET A 53 -5.55 -11.08 -11.46
CA MET A 53 -6.76 -11.34 -12.23
C MET A 53 -7.36 -10.02 -12.72
N SER A 54 -7.61 -9.92 -14.02
CA SER A 54 -8.29 -8.77 -14.64
C SER A 54 -9.78 -8.78 -14.30
N VAL A 55 -10.25 -7.69 -13.71
CA VAL A 55 -11.66 -7.50 -13.33
C VAL A 55 -12.13 -6.10 -13.69
N GLU A 56 -13.44 -5.91 -13.81
CA GLU A 56 -14.01 -4.56 -13.85
C GLU A 56 -13.85 -3.88 -12.49
N PRO A 57 -13.34 -2.63 -12.44
CA PRO A 57 -13.15 -1.91 -11.17
C PRO A 57 -14.47 -1.46 -10.53
N ALA A 58 -15.55 -1.32 -11.29
CA ALA A 58 -16.75 -0.64 -10.84
C ALA A 58 -16.40 0.72 -10.20
N SER A 59 -17.13 1.16 -9.18
CA SER A 59 -16.84 2.44 -8.50
C SER A 59 -15.53 2.50 -7.71
N LEU A 60 -14.69 1.44 -7.70
CA LEU A 60 -13.31 1.55 -7.23
C LEU A 60 -12.47 2.46 -8.14
N THR A 61 -12.89 2.67 -9.40
CA THR A 61 -12.40 3.68 -10.34
C THR A 61 -12.27 5.06 -9.70
N LYS A 62 -13.22 5.42 -8.82
CA LYS A 62 -13.26 6.71 -8.14
C LYS A 62 -12.08 6.96 -7.19
N LEU A 63 -11.29 5.93 -6.85
CA LEU A 63 -10.01 6.12 -6.17
C LEU A 63 -9.01 6.86 -7.06
N MET A 64 -8.97 6.55 -8.37
CA MET A 64 -8.13 7.28 -9.31
C MET A 64 -8.69 8.68 -9.59
N THR A 65 -10.02 8.81 -9.69
CA THR A 65 -10.65 10.13 -9.83
C THR A 65 -10.31 11.03 -8.64
N ALA A 66 -10.43 10.51 -7.41
CA ALA A 66 -10.05 11.24 -6.20
C ALA A 66 -8.56 11.59 -6.19
N TYR A 67 -7.68 10.66 -6.61
CA TYR A 67 -6.25 10.91 -6.68
C TYR A 67 -5.94 12.13 -7.56
N LEU A 68 -6.51 12.22 -8.77
CA LEU A 68 -6.32 13.33 -9.67
C LEU A 68 -6.94 14.64 -9.17
N VAL A 69 -8.11 14.58 -8.52
CA VAL A 69 -8.74 15.74 -7.88
C VAL A 69 -7.85 16.29 -6.75
N PHE A 70 -7.29 15.41 -5.91
CA PHE A 70 -6.37 15.80 -4.84
C PHE A 70 -5.02 16.33 -5.39
N GLU A 71 -4.54 15.78 -6.50
CA GLU A 71 -3.40 16.37 -7.22
C GLU A 71 -3.68 17.80 -7.71
N ALA A 72 -4.86 18.03 -8.27
CA ALA A 72 -5.28 19.34 -8.75
C ALA A 72 -5.40 20.35 -7.60
N LEU A 73 -5.94 19.94 -6.45
CA LEU A 73 -5.99 20.74 -5.22
C LEU A 73 -4.59 21.09 -4.72
N ARG A 74 -3.70 20.09 -4.59
CA ARG A 74 -2.31 20.30 -4.16
C ARG A 74 -1.51 21.21 -5.09
N ALA A 75 -1.83 21.16 -6.38
CA ALA A 75 -1.22 22.03 -7.39
C ALA A 75 -1.90 23.42 -7.51
N ASN A 76 -2.88 23.73 -6.66
CA ASN A 76 -3.69 24.95 -6.70
C ASN A 76 -4.36 25.20 -8.06
N LYS A 77 -4.69 24.14 -8.80
CA LYS A 77 -5.45 24.24 -10.06
C LYS A 77 -6.94 24.38 -9.82
N ILE A 78 -7.42 23.89 -8.72
CA ILE A 78 -8.77 24.05 -8.19
C ILE A 78 -8.67 24.33 -6.69
N ASP A 79 -9.77 24.83 -6.12
CA ASP A 79 -9.92 25.16 -4.71
C ASP A 79 -11.14 24.44 -4.12
N LEU A 80 -11.10 24.06 -2.83
CA LEU A 80 -12.21 23.34 -2.16
C LEU A 80 -13.53 24.13 -2.19
N GLN A 81 -13.45 25.46 -2.10
CA GLN A 81 -14.62 26.35 -2.11
C GLN A 81 -15.01 26.78 -3.53
N GLN A 82 -14.15 26.49 -4.52
CA GLN A 82 -14.47 26.74 -5.92
C GLN A 82 -15.74 25.99 -6.30
N LYS A 83 -16.67 26.69 -6.93
CA LYS A 83 -17.92 26.10 -7.38
C LYS A 83 -17.80 25.64 -8.82
N LEU A 84 -18.15 24.38 -9.07
CA LEU A 84 -18.20 23.80 -10.41
C LEU A 84 -19.65 23.73 -10.91
N PRO A 85 -19.88 24.02 -12.21
CA PRO A 85 -21.19 23.87 -12.82
C PRO A 85 -21.56 22.40 -12.96
N VAL A 86 -22.85 22.10 -12.89
CA VAL A 86 -23.37 20.77 -13.17
C VAL A 86 -23.82 20.70 -14.63
N SER A 87 -23.07 19.98 -15.46
CA SER A 87 -23.44 19.75 -16.84
C SER A 87 -24.67 18.85 -16.99
N THR A 88 -25.33 18.92 -18.15
CA THR A 88 -26.42 17.98 -18.48
C THR A 88 -25.92 16.54 -18.48
N ARG A 89 -24.64 16.29 -18.86
CA ARG A 89 -24.02 14.96 -18.80
C ARG A 89 -23.89 14.48 -17.35
N ALA A 90 -23.32 15.30 -16.47
CA ALA A 90 -23.19 14.97 -15.05
C ALA A 90 -24.56 14.68 -14.42
N TRP A 91 -25.54 15.53 -14.65
CA TRP A 91 -26.91 15.36 -14.14
C TRP A 91 -27.58 14.06 -14.59
N LYS A 92 -27.37 13.64 -15.85
CA LYS A 92 -27.98 12.42 -16.44
C LYS A 92 -27.23 11.14 -16.08
N MET A 93 -26.14 11.20 -15.30
CA MET A 93 -25.37 10.01 -14.99
C MET A 93 -26.23 8.97 -14.26
N PRO A 94 -26.26 7.72 -14.75
CA PRO A 94 -27.01 6.63 -14.13
C PRO A 94 -26.32 6.10 -12.87
N GLY A 95 -27.01 5.25 -12.12
CA GLY A 95 -26.51 4.55 -10.95
C GLY A 95 -26.53 5.40 -9.68
N SER A 96 -25.51 5.29 -8.84
CA SER A 96 -25.42 6.04 -7.57
C SER A 96 -25.23 7.53 -7.81
N ARG A 97 -25.95 8.36 -7.06
CA ARG A 97 -25.98 9.82 -7.29
C ARG A 97 -25.94 10.59 -5.98
N MET A 98 -25.37 11.80 -6.05
CA MET A 98 -25.47 12.86 -5.05
C MET A 98 -26.75 13.70 -5.24
N PHE A 99 -27.41 13.58 -6.41
CA PHE A 99 -28.63 14.28 -6.81
C PHE A 99 -28.43 15.79 -7.04
N ILE A 100 -27.34 16.14 -7.72
CA ILE A 100 -27.12 17.51 -8.22
C ILE A 100 -27.83 17.72 -9.55
N GLU A 101 -28.23 18.98 -9.82
CA GLU A 101 -29.05 19.35 -10.98
C GLU A 101 -28.36 20.44 -11.83
N PRO A 102 -28.73 20.54 -13.14
CA PRO A 102 -28.29 21.65 -13.97
C PRO A 102 -28.64 22.99 -13.31
N LYS A 103 -27.79 24.01 -13.52
CA LYS A 103 -27.82 25.32 -12.90
C LYS A 103 -27.29 25.41 -11.45
N MET A 104 -27.13 24.27 -10.77
CA MET A 104 -26.39 24.29 -9.50
C MET A 104 -24.91 24.62 -9.74
N GLN A 105 -24.36 25.36 -8.78
CA GLN A 105 -22.93 25.62 -8.67
C GLN A 105 -22.46 24.97 -7.39
N VAL A 106 -21.81 23.80 -7.49
CA VAL A 106 -21.51 22.95 -6.34
C VAL A 106 -20.05 23.08 -5.93
N PRO A 107 -19.75 23.38 -4.65
CA PRO A 107 -18.38 23.43 -4.17
C PRO A 107 -17.63 22.12 -4.42
N VAL A 108 -16.35 22.21 -4.79
CA VAL A 108 -15.48 21.05 -5.01
C VAL A 108 -15.47 20.12 -3.80
N GLU A 109 -15.42 20.65 -2.59
CA GLU A 109 -15.46 19.87 -1.36
C GLU A 109 -16.74 19.03 -1.24
N ASP A 110 -17.89 19.59 -1.59
CA ASP A 110 -19.17 18.89 -1.56
C ASP A 110 -19.25 17.80 -2.64
N LEU A 111 -18.70 18.05 -3.83
CA LEU A 111 -18.58 17.05 -4.88
C LEU A 111 -17.66 15.89 -4.45
N ILE A 112 -16.54 16.16 -3.78
CA ILE A 112 -15.66 15.12 -3.21
C ILE A 112 -16.42 14.26 -2.19
N LYS A 113 -17.15 14.89 -1.26
CA LYS A 113 -17.98 14.17 -0.28
C LYS A 113 -19.06 13.32 -0.98
N GLY A 114 -19.73 13.88 -1.99
CA GLY A 114 -20.73 13.16 -2.79
C GLY A 114 -20.16 11.99 -3.56
N MET A 115 -19.00 12.15 -4.19
CA MET A 115 -18.30 11.09 -4.90
C MET A 115 -17.87 9.95 -3.95
N ILE A 116 -17.39 10.26 -2.76
CA ILE A 116 -16.87 9.26 -1.82
C ILE A 116 -17.99 8.59 -1.03
N VAL A 117 -18.88 9.35 -0.41
CA VAL A 117 -19.91 8.82 0.52
C VAL A 117 -21.05 8.14 -0.23
N GLN A 118 -21.73 8.85 -1.14
CA GLN A 118 -22.79 8.30 -1.96
C GLN A 118 -22.29 7.45 -3.12
N SER A 119 -20.98 7.55 -3.44
CA SER A 119 -20.45 7.00 -4.68
C SER A 119 -21.08 7.69 -5.92
N GLY A 120 -21.43 8.98 -5.81
CA GLY A 120 -22.19 9.75 -6.79
C GLY A 120 -21.51 9.83 -8.15
N ASN A 121 -22.13 9.26 -9.19
CA ASN A 121 -21.60 9.33 -10.55
C ASN A 121 -21.75 10.74 -11.12
N ASP A 122 -22.82 11.46 -10.76
CA ASP A 122 -23.04 12.87 -11.09
C ASP A 122 -21.94 13.77 -10.51
N ALA A 123 -21.62 13.64 -9.23
CA ALA A 123 -20.54 14.37 -8.59
C ALA A 123 -19.17 14.02 -9.21
N THR A 124 -18.95 12.75 -9.53
CA THR A 124 -17.71 12.26 -10.16
C THR A 124 -17.51 12.88 -11.53
N MET A 125 -18.57 12.92 -12.34
CA MET A 125 -18.54 13.52 -13.67
C MET A 125 -18.28 15.04 -13.61
N ALA A 126 -18.95 15.74 -12.69
CA ALA A 126 -18.72 17.18 -12.49
C ALA A 126 -17.26 17.49 -12.08
N LEU A 127 -16.66 16.68 -11.20
CA LEU A 127 -15.24 16.78 -10.83
C LEU A 127 -14.33 16.50 -12.02
N ALA A 128 -14.61 15.47 -12.80
CA ALA A 128 -13.82 15.08 -13.96
C ALA A 128 -13.82 16.19 -15.03
N GLU A 129 -15.00 16.77 -15.31
CA GLU A 129 -15.15 17.91 -16.23
C GLU A 129 -14.44 19.17 -15.69
N GLY A 130 -14.55 19.44 -14.38
CA GLY A 130 -13.93 20.59 -13.75
C GLY A 130 -12.40 20.55 -13.72
N VAL A 131 -11.82 19.36 -13.52
CA VAL A 131 -10.36 19.17 -13.46
C VAL A 131 -9.75 18.94 -14.84
N GLY A 132 -10.41 18.13 -15.68
CA GLY A 132 -9.90 17.76 -17.00
C GLY A 132 -10.33 18.70 -18.12
N GLY A 133 -11.33 19.55 -17.89
CA GLY A 133 -12.01 20.34 -18.94
C GLY A 133 -13.03 19.52 -19.73
N SER A 134 -12.84 18.20 -19.84
CA SER A 134 -13.82 17.25 -20.36
C SER A 134 -13.58 15.87 -19.73
N ALA A 135 -14.60 14.99 -19.75
CA ALA A 135 -14.48 13.62 -19.23
C ALA A 135 -13.46 12.80 -20.02
N GLU A 136 -13.39 12.99 -21.33
CA GLU A 136 -12.46 12.27 -22.22
C GLU A 136 -11.01 12.61 -21.87
N ARG A 137 -10.70 13.89 -21.73
CA ARG A 137 -9.37 14.33 -21.31
C ARG A 137 -9.03 13.86 -19.88
N PHE A 138 -10.01 13.85 -18.99
CA PHE A 138 -9.82 13.33 -17.65
C PHE A 138 -9.48 11.82 -17.66
N VAL A 139 -10.11 11.03 -18.52
CA VAL A 139 -9.78 9.61 -18.72
C VAL A 139 -8.36 9.44 -19.26
N GLU A 140 -7.90 10.30 -20.17
CA GLU A 140 -6.50 10.30 -20.61
C GLU A 140 -5.55 10.54 -19.42
N MET A 141 -5.88 11.51 -18.55
CA MET A 141 -5.11 11.79 -17.34
C MET A 141 -5.10 10.57 -16.38
N MET A 142 -6.25 9.89 -16.19
CA MET A 142 -6.34 8.68 -15.37
C MET A 142 -5.41 7.57 -15.88
N ASN A 143 -5.37 7.33 -17.18
CA ASN A 143 -4.51 6.32 -17.78
C ASN A 143 -3.03 6.71 -17.72
N ALA A 144 -2.70 7.98 -17.94
CA ALA A 144 -1.35 8.49 -17.76
C ALA A 144 -0.88 8.31 -16.32
N GLN A 145 -1.74 8.61 -15.34
CA GLN A 145 -1.44 8.45 -13.93
C GLN A 145 -1.30 6.97 -13.53
N ALA A 146 -2.17 6.10 -14.03
CA ALA A 146 -2.05 4.64 -13.81
C ALA A 146 -0.68 4.12 -14.28
N LYS A 147 -0.24 4.54 -15.47
CA LYS A 147 1.09 4.21 -15.98
C LYS A 147 2.21 4.76 -15.09
N ALA A 148 2.12 6.02 -14.67
CA ALA A 148 3.10 6.66 -13.79
C ALA A 148 3.20 5.99 -12.41
N LEU A 149 2.08 5.46 -11.90
CA LEU A 149 2.03 4.69 -10.65
C LEU A 149 2.50 3.24 -10.81
N GLY A 150 2.72 2.75 -12.03
CA GLY A 150 3.11 1.37 -12.30
C GLY A 150 1.95 0.37 -12.28
N MET A 151 0.71 0.83 -12.47
CA MET A 151 -0.49 -0.01 -12.57
C MET A 151 -0.58 -0.64 -13.97
N LYS A 152 0.14 -1.74 -14.17
CA LYS A 152 0.41 -2.33 -15.48
C LYS A 152 -0.81 -3.00 -16.13
N ASN A 153 -1.78 -3.40 -15.33
CA ASN A 153 -2.96 -4.15 -15.74
C ASN A 153 -4.25 -3.34 -15.56
N THR A 154 -4.14 -2.01 -15.54
CA THR A 154 -5.28 -1.11 -15.36
C THR A 154 -5.47 -0.23 -16.58
N GLN A 155 -6.71 -0.18 -17.05
CA GLN A 155 -7.17 0.69 -18.14
C GLN A 155 -8.50 1.31 -17.74
N TYR A 156 -8.56 2.63 -17.75
CA TYR A 156 -9.78 3.39 -17.48
C TYR A 156 -10.46 3.81 -18.78
N LYS A 157 -11.80 3.78 -18.80
CA LYS A 157 -12.64 4.24 -19.94
C LYS A 157 -13.57 5.39 -19.55
N ASN A 158 -13.90 5.48 -18.26
CA ASN A 158 -14.73 6.54 -17.70
C ASN A 158 -14.29 6.85 -16.26
N PRO A 159 -14.63 8.03 -15.71
CA PRO A 159 -14.17 8.44 -14.37
C PRO A 159 -14.96 7.82 -13.22
N GLU A 160 -16.14 7.25 -13.45
CA GLU A 160 -17.06 6.78 -12.41
C GLU A 160 -17.06 5.25 -12.21
N GLY A 161 -16.62 4.47 -13.20
CA GLY A 161 -16.54 3.02 -13.12
C GLY A 161 -17.79 2.30 -13.60
N LEU A 162 -18.53 2.86 -14.55
CA LEU A 162 -19.58 2.14 -15.28
C LEU A 162 -18.94 1.08 -16.19
N THR A 163 -19.68 -0.01 -16.39
CA THR A 163 -19.25 -1.10 -17.28
C THR A 163 -19.00 -0.59 -18.70
N GLU A 164 -17.78 -0.81 -19.18
CA GLU A 164 -17.36 -0.44 -20.53
C GLU A 164 -16.26 -1.39 -20.99
N ALA A 165 -16.30 -1.81 -22.25
CA ALA A 165 -15.33 -2.75 -22.79
C ALA A 165 -13.88 -2.25 -22.61
N GLY A 166 -13.03 -3.05 -21.98
CA GLY A 166 -11.65 -2.69 -21.68
C GLY A 166 -11.48 -1.79 -20.44
N HIS A 167 -12.53 -1.53 -19.66
CA HIS A 167 -12.41 -0.87 -18.34
C HIS A 167 -12.02 -1.92 -17.29
N THR A 168 -10.74 -2.06 -17.02
CA THR A 168 -10.20 -3.16 -16.22
C THR A 168 -9.19 -2.70 -15.19
N THR A 169 -9.02 -3.51 -14.14
CA THR A 169 -7.99 -3.37 -13.10
C THR A 169 -7.67 -4.72 -12.47
N THR A 170 -6.78 -4.72 -11.46
CA THR A 170 -6.44 -5.90 -10.65
C THR A 170 -6.37 -5.53 -9.16
N ALA A 171 -6.44 -6.53 -8.26
CA ALA A 171 -6.26 -6.28 -6.84
C ALA A 171 -4.88 -5.69 -6.52
N ARG A 172 -3.83 -6.10 -7.24
CA ARG A 172 -2.48 -5.56 -7.12
C ARG A 172 -2.42 -4.09 -7.51
N ASP A 173 -2.96 -3.73 -8.66
CA ASP A 173 -2.95 -2.35 -9.13
C ASP A 173 -3.76 -1.43 -8.21
N LEU A 174 -4.92 -1.91 -7.72
CA LEU A 174 -5.71 -1.20 -6.72
C LEU A 174 -4.96 -1.01 -5.39
N SER A 175 -4.15 -2.00 -4.98
CA SER A 175 -3.32 -1.85 -3.78
C SER A 175 -2.25 -0.77 -3.97
N THR A 176 -1.64 -0.71 -5.16
CA THR A 176 -0.69 0.34 -5.54
C THR A 176 -1.34 1.72 -5.48
N LEU A 177 -2.51 1.88 -6.09
CA LEU A 177 -3.25 3.15 -6.09
C LEU A 177 -3.64 3.57 -4.67
N ALA A 178 -4.20 2.65 -3.87
CA ALA A 178 -4.63 2.95 -2.50
C ALA A 178 -3.44 3.32 -1.60
N MET A 179 -2.30 2.63 -1.71
CA MET A 179 -1.07 2.99 -1.00
C MET A 179 -0.58 4.39 -1.38
N ARG A 180 -0.56 4.70 -2.68
CA ARG A 180 -0.13 6.01 -3.17
C ARG A 180 -1.09 7.11 -2.69
N LEU A 181 -2.39 6.86 -2.72
CA LEU A 181 -3.40 7.80 -2.21
C LEU A 181 -3.18 8.11 -0.73
N MET A 182 -2.96 7.08 0.09
CA MET A 182 -2.69 7.24 1.53
C MET A 182 -1.37 7.97 1.82
N ARG A 183 -0.34 7.75 1.00
CA ARG A 183 0.98 8.36 1.18
C ARG A 183 1.03 9.80 0.68
N ASP A 184 0.46 10.03 -0.50
CA ASP A 184 0.59 11.30 -1.21
C ASP A 184 -0.45 12.34 -0.74
N PHE A 185 -1.57 11.86 -0.15
CA PHE A 185 -2.71 12.68 0.30
C PHE A 185 -3.22 12.27 1.69
N PRO A 186 -2.36 12.28 2.72
CA PRO A 186 -2.74 11.81 4.06
C PRO A 186 -3.84 12.65 4.73
N ASN A 187 -3.94 13.94 4.40
CA ASN A 187 -4.94 14.85 4.96
C ASN A 187 -6.34 14.59 4.38
N GLU A 188 -6.41 14.15 3.13
CA GLU A 188 -7.65 13.89 2.39
C GLU A 188 -8.28 12.54 2.75
N LEU A 189 -7.56 11.69 3.47
CA LEU A 189 -8.09 10.38 3.92
C LEU A 189 -9.32 10.54 4.82
N GLY A 190 -9.45 11.67 5.51
CA GLY A 190 -10.61 11.98 6.33
C GLY A 190 -11.95 11.92 5.59
N TYR A 191 -11.97 12.21 4.28
CA TYR A 191 -13.17 12.13 3.46
C TYR A 191 -13.70 10.69 3.37
N TYR A 192 -12.83 9.68 3.38
CA TYR A 192 -13.23 8.27 3.29
C TYR A 192 -13.81 7.71 4.59
N ALA A 193 -13.52 8.35 5.72
CA ALA A 193 -14.06 8.00 7.03
C ALA A 193 -15.45 8.62 7.32
N ILE A 194 -15.93 9.51 6.45
CA ILE A 194 -17.24 10.14 6.61
C ILE A 194 -18.34 9.07 6.49
N LYS A 195 -19.07 8.84 7.58
CA LYS A 195 -20.14 7.85 7.65
C LYS A 195 -21.44 8.31 6.97
N LYS A 196 -21.75 9.60 7.09
CA LYS A 196 -23.00 10.19 6.55
C LYS A 196 -22.70 11.54 5.95
N TYR A 197 -23.24 11.78 4.77
CA TYR A 197 -23.21 13.09 4.12
C TYR A 197 -24.47 13.25 3.26
N ARG A 198 -25.04 14.46 3.25
CA ARG A 198 -26.17 14.83 2.40
C ARG A 198 -25.95 16.22 1.85
N TYR A 199 -26.11 16.35 0.55
CA TYR A 199 -26.18 17.64 -0.14
C TYR A 199 -27.67 17.99 -0.36
N PRO A 200 -28.05 19.28 -0.48
CA PRO A 200 -29.41 19.65 -0.85
C PRO A 200 -29.89 18.88 -2.09
N GLY A 201 -31.01 18.15 -1.97
CA GLY A 201 -31.53 17.25 -3.02
C GLY A 201 -31.19 15.75 -2.80
N THR A 202 -30.18 15.40 -1.99
CA THR A 202 -29.88 14.00 -1.69
C THR A 202 -30.98 13.37 -0.82
N PRO A 203 -31.67 12.31 -1.28
CA PRO A 203 -32.64 11.57 -0.45
C PRO A 203 -31.98 11.01 0.82
N GLU A 204 -32.74 10.91 1.90
CA GLU A 204 -32.21 10.46 3.20
C GLU A 204 -31.60 9.05 3.11
N ALA A 205 -32.25 8.15 2.40
CA ALA A 205 -31.76 6.78 2.19
C ALA A 205 -30.38 6.71 1.49
N ASN A 206 -29.98 7.76 0.77
CA ASN A 206 -28.71 7.85 0.06
C ASN A 206 -27.60 8.55 0.88
N GLY A 207 -27.88 8.99 2.10
CA GLY A 207 -26.93 9.74 2.92
C GLY A 207 -25.83 8.91 3.58
N ASN A 208 -25.96 7.58 3.62
CA ASN A 208 -24.98 6.72 4.28
C ASN A 208 -23.82 6.33 3.34
N ASN A 209 -22.61 6.24 3.90
CA ASN A 209 -21.49 5.63 3.21
C ASN A 209 -21.76 4.16 2.92
N ARG A 210 -21.42 3.71 1.71
CA ARG A 210 -21.62 2.33 1.25
C ARG A 210 -20.64 1.33 1.89
N ASN A 211 -19.58 1.79 2.55
CA ASN A 211 -18.67 0.95 3.29
C ASN A 211 -19.24 0.61 4.68
N LEU A 212 -19.86 -0.56 4.80
CA LEU A 212 -20.47 -1.01 6.05
C LEU A 212 -19.46 -1.16 7.19
N LEU A 213 -18.17 -1.37 6.90
CA LEU A 213 -17.15 -1.52 7.94
C LEU A 213 -16.93 -0.25 8.74
N LEU A 214 -17.17 0.94 8.17
CA LEU A 214 -17.10 2.20 8.91
C LEU A 214 -18.07 2.25 10.10
N PHE A 215 -19.17 1.48 10.05
CA PHE A 215 -20.17 1.41 11.10
C PHE A 215 -19.92 0.25 12.09
N ARG A 216 -19.16 -0.77 11.67
CA ARG A 216 -18.94 -2.01 12.41
C ARG A 216 -17.61 -2.06 13.15
N ASP A 217 -16.56 -1.45 12.56
CA ASP A 217 -15.19 -1.48 13.10
C ASP A 217 -14.65 -0.05 13.18
N PRO A 218 -14.46 0.50 14.39
CA PRO A 218 -13.96 1.87 14.56
C PRO A 218 -12.50 2.05 14.11
N THR A 219 -11.77 0.95 13.86
CA THR A 219 -10.40 1.02 13.36
C THR A 219 -10.33 1.19 11.83
N VAL A 220 -11.45 0.97 11.12
CA VAL A 220 -11.56 1.18 9.68
C VAL A 220 -11.77 2.65 9.36
N ASP A 221 -10.94 3.21 8.48
CA ASP A 221 -10.96 4.62 8.09
C ASP A 221 -11.14 4.85 6.58
N GLY A 222 -11.59 3.86 5.86
CA GLY A 222 -11.86 3.93 4.42
C GLY A 222 -11.80 2.55 3.76
N LEU A 223 -11.71 2.43 2.42
CA LEU A 223 -11.68 3.52 1.45
C LEU A 223 -12.96 3.51 0.60
N LYS A 224 -13.09 2.57 -0.35
CA LYS A 224 -14.12 2.63 -1.38
C LYS A 224 -14.75 1.28 -1.69
N THR A 225 -16.05 1.29 -1.93
CA THR A 225 -16.83 0.16 -2.45
C THR A 225 -17.07 0.28 -3.95
N GLY A 226 -17.24 -0.85 -4.62
CA GLY A 226 -17.66 -0.95 -6.01
C GLY A 226 -18.70 -2.05 -6.20
N HIS A 227 -19.57 -1.88 -7.18
CA HIS A 227 -20.49 -2.91 -7.65
C HIS A 227 -20.95 -2.63 -9.08
N THR A 228 -20.86 -3.63 -9.92
CA THR A 228 -21.60 -3.83 -11.18
C THR A 228 -21.93 -5.33 -11.24
N ASP A 229 -22.85 -5.75 -12.10
CA ASP A 229 -23.15 -7.17 -12.27
C ASP A 229 -21.92 -7.98 -12.68
N ALA A 230 -21.07 -7.43 -13.53
CA ALA A 230 -19.84 -8.07 -13.97
C ALA A 230 -18.75 -8.06 -12.88
N ALA A 231 -18.58 -6.96 -12.13
CA ALA A 231 -17.60 -6.84 -11.06
C ALA A 231 -17.96 -7.68 -9.82
N GLY A 232 -19.25 -7.91 -9.55
CA GLY A 232 -19.72 -8.34 -8.23
C GLY A 232 -19.50 -7.25 -7.18
N TYR A 233 -19.60 -7.58 -5.91
CA TYR A 233 -19.42 -6.63 -4.81
C TYR A 233 -17.95 -6.57 -4.41
N CYS A 234 -17.37 -5.36 -4.44
CA CYS A 234 -15.96 -5.09 -4.22
C CYS A 234 -15.73 -4.09 -3.09
N LEU A 235 -14.64 -4.23 -2.33
CA LEU A 235 -14.24 -3.28 -1.29
C LEU A 235 -12.72 -3.16 -1.23
N VAL A 236 -12.23 -1.93 -1.25
CA VAL A 236 -10.89 -1.56 -0.80
C VAL A 236 -11.06 -0.93 0.59
N ALA A 237 -10.51 -1.57 1.62
CA ALA A 237 -10.63 -1.10 2.99
C ALA A 237 -9.27 -0.92 3.66
N SER A 238 -9.15 0.15 4.45
CA SER A 238 -7.99 0.43 5.30
C SER A 238 -8.42 0.42 6.77
N ALA A 239 -7.59 -0.17 7.62
CA ALA A 239 -7.76 -0.15 9.07
C ALA A 239 -6.45 0.23 9.76
N LYS A 240 -6.56 0.93 10.91
CA LYS A 240 -5.45 1.31 11.78
C LYS A 240 -5.68 0.75 13.17
N ARG A 241 -4.70 0.02 13.72
CA ARG A 241 -4.72 -0.46 15.10
C ARG A 241 -3.40 -0.12 15.78
N ASP A 242 -3.46 0.19 17.07
CA ASP A 242 -2.25 0.34 17.85
C ASP A 242 -1.61 -1.03 18.06
N PHE A 243 -0.29 -1.07 17.86
CA PHE A 243 0.49 -2.29 17.93
C PHE A 243 1.71 -2.10 18.81
N PRO A 244 2.02 -3.03 19.72
CA PRO A 244 3.18 -2.91 20.60
C PRO A 244 4.47 -2.66 19.78
N ASN A 245 5.33 -1.79 20.27
CA ASN A 245 6.66 -1.47 19.71
C ASN A 245 6.69 -0.85 18.31
N VAL A 246 5.56 -0.75 17.63
CA VAL A 246 5.47 -0.17 16.28
C VAL A 246 4.68 1.14 16.30
N GLY A 247 3.76 1.29 17.26
CA GLY A 247 2.74 2.34 17.28
C GLY A 247 1.57 1.96 16.38
N THR A 248 1.09 2.88 15.56
CA THR A 248 -0.03 2.60 14.67
C THR A 248 0.40 1.71 13.50
N ARG A 249 -0.20 0.52 13.40
CA ARG A 249 -0.06 -0.40 12.27
C ARG A 249 -1.28 -0.28 11.35
N ARG A 250 -1.03 -0.13 10.06
CA ARG A 250 -2.07 -0.02 9.04
C ARG A 250 -2.08 -1.25 8.14
N LEU A 251 -3.25 -1.87 7.97
CA LEU A 251 -3.50 -2.88 6.95
C LEU A 251 -4.42 -2.34 5.86
N LEU A 252 -4.21 -2.78 4.63
CA LEU A 252 -5.03 -2.49 3.46
C LEU A 252 -5.52 -3.81 2.87
N SER A 253 -6.84 -3.95 2.78
CA SER A 253 -7.49 -5.13 2.20
C SER A 253 -8.19 -4.75 0.91
N ILE A 254 -7.95 -5.49 -0.15
CA ILE A 254 -8.67 -5.45 -1.41
C ILE A 254 -9.43 -6.77 -1.55
N VAL A 255 -10.76 -6.72 -1.64
CA VAL A 255 -11.63 -7.89 -1.82
C VAL A 255 -12.55 -7.62 -3.00
N LEU A 256 -12.47 -8.48 -4.03
CA LEU A 256 -13.12 -8.28 -5.32
C LEU A 256 -14.03 -9.45 -5.67
N GLY A 257 -15.22 -9.15 -6.16
CA GLY A 257 -16.14 -10.14 -6.73
C GLY A 257 -16.81 -11.04 -5.68
N THR A 258 -17.25 -10.50 -4.57
CA THR A 258 -18.14 -11.20 -3.63
C THR A 258 -19.59 -11.13 -4.08
N GLU A 259 -20.46 -11.92 -3.45
CA GLU A 259 -21.87 -12.10 -3.87
C GLU A 259 -22.83 -11.00 -3.38
N SER A 260 -22.47 -10.24 -2.32
CA SER A 260 -23.37 -9.25 -1.72
C SER A 260 -22.63 -8.14 -0.97
N GLU A 261 -23.38 -7.06 -0.60
CA GLU A 261 -22.85 -5.99 0.25
C GLU A 261 -22.36 -6.49 1.60
N ASN A 262 -23.10 -7.39 2.22
CA ASN A 262 -22.71 -7.99 3.48
C ASN A 262 -21.53 -8.93 3.32
N ALA A 263 -21.49 -9.73 2.25
CA ALA A 263 -20.38 -10.62 1.96
C ALA A 263 -19.08 -9.84 1.79
N ARG A 264 -19.03 -8.78 0.98
CA ARG A 264 -17.81 -7.96 0.84
C ARG A 264 -17.32 -7.37 2.16
N ALA A 265 -18.26 -6.92 3.03
CA ALA A 265 -17.89 -6.40 4.35
C ALA A 265 -17.36 -7.50 5.27
N ASN A 266 -18.06 -8.65 5.35
CA ASN A 266 -17.69 -9.78 6.19
C ASN A 266 -16.32 -10.37 5.78
N GLU A 267 -16.13 -10.62 4.48
CA GLU A 267 -14.88 -11.19 3.97
C GLU A 267 -13.69 -10.23 4.14
N THR A 268 -13.91 -8.93 3.94
CA THR A 268 -12.90 -7.92 4.21
C THR A 268 -12.53 -7.85 5.69
N GLN A 269 -13.52 -7.87 6.59
CA GLN A 269 -13.29 -7.85 8.04
C GLN A 269 -12.55 -9.11 8.51
N LYS A 270 -12.95 -10.28 7.99
CA LYS A 270 -12.28 -11.56 8.25
C LYS A 270 -10.80 -11.50 7.87
N LEU A 271 -10.50 -10.98 6.67
CA LEU A 271 -9.14 -10.87 6.16
C LEU A 271 -8.29 -9.87 6.97
N LEU A 272 -8.85 -8.70 7.31
CA LEU A 272 -8.18 -7.71 8.17
C LEU A 272 -7.87 -8.27 9.57
N ASN A 273 -8.86 -8.90 10.21
CA ASN A 273 -8.69 -9.49 11.54
C ASN A 273 -7.63 -10.59 11.54
N TRP A 274 -7.62 -11.46 10.52
CA TRP A 274 -6.60 -12.47 10.36
C TRP A 274 -5.21 -11.82 10.22
N GLY A 275 -5.05 -10.80 9.40
CA GLY A 275 -3.76 -10.13 9.22
C GLY A 275 -3.21 -9.53 10.52
N TYR A 276 -4.08 -8.97 11.35
CA TYR A 276 -3.67 -8.43 12.66
C TYR A 276 -3.37 -9.51 13.70
N SER A 277 -3.99 -10.69 13.64
CA SER A 277 -3.80 -11.78 14.60
C SER A 277 -2.70 -12.77 14.20
N ALA A 278 -2.54 -13.02 12.90
CA ALA A 278 -1.61 -14.01 12.38
C ALA A 278 -0.18 -13.48 12.22
N PHE A 279 0.01 -12.16 12.25
CA PHE A 279 1.32 -11.53 12.06
C PHE A 279 1.62 -10.48 13.14
N ASP A 280 2.82 -10.58 13.69
CA ASP A 280 3.44 -9.50 14.45
C ASP A 280 4.05 -8.47 13.51
N ALA A 281 4.14 -7.22 13.96
CA ALA A 281 4.92 -6.18 13.32
C ALA A 281 6.09 -5.81 14.22
N VAL A 282 7.30 -5.85 13.67
CA VAL A 282 8.55 -5.60 14.42
C VAL A 282 9.26 -4.41 13.80
N LYS A 283 9.45 -3.36 14.58
CA LYS A 283 10.28 -2.23 14.18
C LYS A 283 11.74 -2.58 14.44
N LEU A 284 12.51 -2.70 13.37
CA LEU A 284 13.93 -3.02 13.44
C LEU A 284 14.80 -1.78 13.64
N PHE A 285 14.46 -0.68 12.96
CA PHE A 285 15.21 0.58 13.04
C PHE A 285 14.27 1.77 12.89
N GLU A 286 14.60 2.88 13.54
CA GLU A 286 13.92 4.16 13.35
C GLU A 286 14.34 4.82 12.04
N ALA A 287 13.57 5.83 11.58
CA ALA A 287 13.92 6.63 10.43
C ALA A 287 15.29 7.29 10.61
N ALA A 288 16.14 7.22 9.58
CA ALA A 288 17.50 7.78 9.57
C ALA A 288 18.41 7.25 10.70
N GLN A 289 18.06 6.16 11.37
CA GLN A 289 18.94 5.46 12.29
C GLN A 289 20.03 4.73 11.51
N PRO A 290 21.33 4.87 11.91
CA PRO A 290 22.38 4.08 11.31
C PRO A 290 22.18 2.59 11.55
N VAL A 291 22.11 1.82 10.45
CA VAL A 291 22.08 0.35 10.45
C VAL A 291 23.50 -0.21 10.41
N ALA A 292 24.40 0.48 9.72
CA ALA A 292 25.81 0.16 9.63
C ALA A 292 26.64 1.44 9.41
N THR A 293 27.89 1.41 9.86
CA THR A 293 28.87 2.53 9.71
C THR A 293 30.17 2.01 9.11
N PRO A 294 30.15 1.52 7.85
CA PRO A 294 31.34 0.99 7.21
C PRO A 294 32.37 2.07 6.94
N LYS A 295 33.63 1.62 6.81
CA LYS A 295 34.74 2.47 6.34
C LYS A 295 34.49 2.96 4.92
N ILE A 296 34.81 4.22 4.66
CA ILE A 296 34.83 4.82 3.34
C ILE A 296 36.23 5.32 3.03
N TRP A 297 36.69 5.12 1.79
CA TRP A 297 37.99 5.47 1.33
C TRP A 297 37.97 6.79 0.57
N LYS A 298 39.12 7.52 0.57
CA LYS A 298 39.30 8.80 -0.12
C LYS A 298 38.32 9.89 0.29
N GLY A 299 37.66 9.74 1.45
CA GLY A 299 36.70 10.68 2.01
C GLY A 299 37.33 11.60 3.05
N LYS A 300 36.72 12.80 3.27
CA LYS A 300 37.05 13.65 4.42
C LYS A 300 36.62 12.99 5.75
N ALA A 301 35.71 12.05 5.73
CA ALA A 301 35.32 11.22 6.88
C ALA A 301 35.85 9.80 6.68
N ASP A 302 36.13 9.10 7.79
CA ASP A 302 36.66 7.72 7.76
C ASP A 302 35.54 6.68 7.54
N THR A 303 34.28 7.06 7.83
CA THR A 303 33.11 6.16 7.77
C THR A 303 31.92 6.86 7.13
N VAL A 304 30.99 6.07 6.61
CA VAL A 304 29.67 6.53 6.12
C VAL A 304 28.57 5.80 6.87
N ALA A 305 27.61 6.56 7.42
CA ALA A 305 26.44 5.98 8.05
C ALA A 305 25.41 5.54 6.99
N LEU A 306 25.05 4.27 6.98
CA LEU A 306 24.04 3.66 6.10
C LEU A 306 22.76 3.38 6.89
N GLY A 307 21.62 3.73 6.32
CA GLY A 307 20.31 3.49 6.94
C GLY A 307 19.17 3.65 5.95
N SER A 308 17.95 3.68 6.47
CA SER A 308 16.74 3.96 5.70
C SER A 308 16.20 5.36 6.05
N PRO A 309 15.68 6.13 5.08
CA PRO A 309 15.03 7.41 5.35
C PRO A 309 13.69 7.25 6.09
N THR A 310 13.11 6.07 6.10
CA THR A 310 11.86 5.71 6.79
C THR A 310 12.09 4.64 7.83
N PRO A 311 11.23 4.51 8.86
CA PRO A 311 11.32 3.41 9.81
C PRO A 311 11.30 2.06 9.09
N LEU A 312 12.11 1.11 9.55
CA LEU A 312 12.12 -0.26 9.05
C LEU A 312 11.25 -1.13 9.95
N VAL A 313 10.08 -1.47 9.44
CA VAL A 313 9.14 -2.40 10.08
C VAL A 313 9.04 -3.65 9.21
N VAL A 314 8.99 -4.82 9.84
CA VAL A 314 8.77 -6.10 9.17
C VAL A 314 7.58 -6.82 9.78
N ALA A 315 6.71 -7.38 8.93
CA ALA A 315 5.65 -8.27 9.36
C ALA A 315 6.16 -9.72 9.34
N VAL A 316 5.96 -10.43 10.44
CA VAL A 316 6.38 -11.83 10.60
C VAL A 316 5.24 -12.64 11.21
N PRO A 317 5.18 -13.95 11.01
CA PRO A 317 4.21 -14.80 11.71
C PRO A 317 4.24 -14.55 13.22
N ALA A 318 3.06 -14.50 13.84
CA ALA A 318 2.93 -14.23 15.27
C ALA A 318 3.81 -15.16 16.10
N GLY A 319 4.52 -14.60 17.08
CA GLY A 319 5.45 -15.31 17.94
C GLY A 319 6.81 -15.65 17.31
N SER A 320 7.10 -15.24 16.07
CA SER A 320 8.40 -15.55 15.42
C SER A 320 9.40 -14.38 15.43
N ALA A 321 9.10 -13.29 16.11
CA ALA A 321 9.94 -12.09 16.16
C ALA A 321 11.38 -12.37 16.66
N SER A 322 11.56 -13.30 17.61
CA SER A 322 12.87 -13.70 18.14
C SER A 322 13.76 -14.45 17.15
N GLN A 323 13.20 -14.93 16.04
CA GLN A 323 13.94 -15.65 15.00
C GLN A 323 14.52 -14.70 13.93
N LEU A 324 14.22 -13.40 14.02
CA LEU A 324 14.71 -12.40 13.08
C LEU A 324 16.21 -12.21 13.20
N LYS A 325 16.87 -12.18 12.05
CA LYS A 325 18.28 -11.82 11.90
C LYS A 325 18.41 -10.80 10.79
N THR A 326 19.37 -9.91 10.93
CA THR A 326 19.67 -8.90 9.90
C THR A 326 21.10 -9.06 9.41
N GLN A 327 21.31 -8.89 8.11
CA GLN A 327 22.61 -8.91 7.48
C GLN A 327 22.72 -7.74 6.50
N VAL A 328 23.79 -6.97 6.63
CA VAL A 328 24.11 -5.89 5.68
C VAL A 328 24.99 -6.46 4.56
N VAL A 329 24.53 -6.32 3.32
CA VAL A 329 25.29 -6.64 2.11
C VAL A 329 25.61 -5.34 1.40
N ARG A 330 26.88 -5.08 1.11
CA ARG A 330 27.36 -3.86 0.46
C ARG A 330 28.58 -4.14 -0.40
N PRO A 331 28.88 -3.28 -1.38
CA PRO A 331 30.20 -3.26 -2.03
C PRO A 331 31.32 -2.97 -1.03
N ASP A 332 32.48 -3.56 -1.24
CA ASP A 332 33.71 -3.24 -0.52
C ASP A 332 34.88 -3.18 -1.53
N PRO A 333 35.61 -2.08 -1.59
CA PRO A 333 35.58 -0.88 -0.76
C PRO A 333 34.47 0.13 -1.16
N LEU A 334 33.96 0.91 -0.18
CA LEU A 334 33.23 2.14 -0.45
C LEU A 334 34.20 3.29 -0.64
N VAL A 335 33.97 4.15 -1.63
CA VAL A 335 34.85 5.25 -2.01
C VAL A 335 34.07 6.55 -2.12
N ALA A 336 34.60 7.62 -1.52
CA ALA A 336 34.06 8.97 -1.64
C ALA A 336 34.33 9.58 -3.03
N PRO A 337 33.52 10.54 -3.51
CA PRO A 337 32.44 11.22 -2.78
C PRO A 337 31.15 10.39 -2.76
N VAL A 338 30.33 10.59 -1.72
CA VAL A 338 29.02 9.99 -1.56
C VAL A 338 28.03 11.09 -1.18
N VAL A 339 26.85 11.07 -1.79
CA VAL A 339 25.78 12.03 -1.48
C VAL A 339 24.69 11.37 -0.62
N LYS A 340 24.07 12.14 0.25
CA LYS A 340 22.91 11.71 1.05
C LYS A 340 21.82 11.13 0.16
N GLY A 341 21.29 9.98 0.53
CA GLY A 341 20.27 9.26 -0.24
C GLY A 341 20.83 8.31 -1.31
N GLN A 342 22.15 8.32 -1.56
CA GLN A 342 22.78 7.39 -2.51
C GLN A 342 22.68 5.95 -1.99
N PRO A 343 22.15 4.99 -2.77
CA PRO A 343 22.13 3.58 -2.39
C PRO A 343 23.54 3.01 -2.32
N LEU A 344 23.92 2.42 -1.18
CA LEU A 344 25.26 1.88 -0.93
C LEU A 344 25.25 0.47 -0.36
N GLY A 345 24.08 -0.11 -0.14
CA GLY A 345 23.97 -1.46 0.38
C GLY A 345 22.53 -1.93 0.45
N THR A 346 22.36 -3.12 1.01
CA THR A 346 21.06 -3.75 1.24
C THR A 346 21.06 -4.39 2.62
N LEU A 347 20.04 -4.12 3.41
CA LEU A 347 19.73 -4.88 4.61
C LEU A 347 18.90 -6.09 4.22
N LYS A 348 19.42 -7.28 4.42
CA LYS A 348 18.66 -8.52 4.34
C LYS A 348 18.06 -8.80 5.71
N VAL A 349 16.73 -8.96 5.77
CA VAL A 349 16.01 -9.41 6.96
C VAL A 349 15.67 -10.87 6.76
N MET A 350 16.13 -11.71 7.67
CA MET A 350 16.01 -13.18 7.60
C MET A 350 15.19 -13.67 8.79
N ARG A 351 14.43 -14.76 8.58
CA ARG A 351 13.86 -15.59 9.63
C ARG A 351 14.46 -16.99 9.51
N GLY A 352 15.38 -17.31 10.40
CA GLY A 352 16.22 -18.50 10.20
C GLY A 352 17.04 -18.36 8.91
N GLU A 353 16.82 -19.25 7.94
CA GLU A 353 17.46 -19.25 6.61
C GLU A 353 16.60 -18.55 5.52
N GLU A 354 15.34 -18.26 5.83
CA GLU A 354 14.41 -17.63 4.89
C GLU A 354 14.63 -16.12 4.81
N ALA A 355 14.86 -15.61 3.61
CA ALA A 355 14.92 -14.15 3.37
C ALA A 355 13.48 -13.59 3.30
N LEU A 356 13.12 -12.74 4.26
CA LEU A 356 11.80 -12.09 4.32
C LEU A 356 11.76 -10.80 3.51
N LEU A 357 12.83 -10.01 3.58
CA LEU A 357 12.87 -8.67 3.00
C LEU A 357 14.29 -8.26 2.65
N ASN A 358 14.44 -7.53 1.54
CA ASN A 358 15.66 -6.83 1.15
C ASN A 358 15.37 -5.33 1.10
N VAL A 359 16.00 -4.56 1.99
CA VAL A 359 15.79 -3.12 2.10
C VAL A 359 17.03 -2.39 1.60
N PRO A 360 16.92 -1.50 0.60
CA PRO A 360 18.04 -0.65 0.20
C PRO A 360 18.49 0.23 1.37
N LEU A 361 19.79 0.23 1.64
CA LEU A 361 20.42 1.15 2.58
C LEU A 361 21.08 2.29 1.81
N VAL A 362 20.80 3.51 2.24
CA VAL A 362 21.31 4.73 1.64
C VAL A 362 22.28 5.44 2.59
N ALA A 363 23.17 6.27 2.03
CA ALA A 363 23.97 7.19 2.82
C ALA A 363 23.06 8.18 3.56
N LEU A 364 23.22 8.29 4.87
CA LEU A 364 22.42 9.21 5.71
C LEU A 364 22.94 10.65 5.69
N LYS A 365 24.20 10.83 5.28
CA LYS A 365 24.88 12.12 5.15
C LYS A 365 25.80 12.11 3.94
N ASP A 366 26.16 13.30 3.47
CA ASP A 366 27.20 13.47 2.46
C ASP A 366 28.57 13.11 3.05
N VAL A 367 29.46 12.54 2.21
CA VAL A 367 30.86 12.38 2.48
C VAL A 367 31.63 12.94 1.31
N GLU A 368 32.20 14.12 1.52
CA GLU A 368 33.05 14.78 0.51
C GLU A 368 34.38 14.04 0.29
N GLN A 369 34.96 14.25 -0.86
CA GLN A 369 36.27 13.71 -1.20
C GLN A 369 37.39 14.39 -0.39
N ALA A 370 38.36 13.61 0.07
CA ALA A 370 39.53 14.11 0.73
C ALA A 370 40.44 14.93 -0.24
N GLY A 371 41.30 15.76 0.30
CA GLY A 371 42.33 16.44 -0.49
C GLY A 371 43.29 15.44 -1.14
N VAL A 372 44.10 15.94 -2.10
CA VAL A 372 45.00 15.13 -2.95
C VAL A 372 45.89 14.19 -2.13
N PHE A 373 46.46 14.65 -1.02
CA PHE A 373 47.31 13.83 -0.15
C PHE A 373 46.55 12.70 0.54
N GLY A 374 45.32 12.96 1.02
CA GLY A 374 44.48 11.94 1.64
C GLY A 374 44.04 10.86 0.64
N GLN A 375 43.71 11.27 -0.58
CA GLN A 375 43.36 10.34 -1.65
C GLN A 375 44.54 9.45 -2.06
N ALA A 376 45.76 10.02 -2.19
CA ALA A 376 46.97 9.26 -2.54
C ALA A 376 47.32 8.24 -1.44
N TRP A 377 47.18 8.65 -0.17
CA TRP A 377 47.42 7.76 0.98
C TRP A 377 46.42 6.60 1.02
N ASP A 378 45.18 6.88 0.81
CA ASP A 378 44.12 5.85 0.78
C ASP A 378 44.25 4.94 -0.46
N ALA A 379 44.70 5.49 -1.61
CA ALA A 379 44.96 4.67 -2.79
C ALA A 379 46.10 3.67 -2.56
N LEU A 380 47.19 4.09 -1.89
CA LEU A 380 48.29 3.20 -1.51
C LEU A 380 47.80 2.10 -0.55
N ARG A 381 46.99 2.44 0.46
CA ARG A 381 46.46 1.48 1.43
C ARG A 381 45.46 0.49 0.81
N LEU A 382 44.70 0.90 -0.20
CA LEU A 382 43.79 0.01 -0.95
C LEU A 382 44.57 -0.96 -1.86
N TRP A 383 45.73 -0.55 -2.35
CA TRP A 383 46.56 -1.40 -3.21
C TRP A 383 47.30 -2.50 -2.41
N ILE A 384 47.58 -2.25 -1.13
CA ILE A 384 48.27 -3.20 -0.23
C ILE A 384 47.28 -4.22 0.40
N LYS A 385 45.96 -3.98 0.32
CA LYS A 385 44.90 -4.84 0.89
C LYS A 385 44.43 -5.90 -0.12
#